data_a8d66c5a72aeea060664cbc96ea938be
#
_entry.id   a8d66c5a72aeea060664cbc96ea938be
#
_cell.length_a   1.000
_cell.length_b   1.000
_cell.length_c   1.000
_cell.angle_alpha   90.00
_cell.angle_beta   90.00
_cell.angle_gamma   90.00
#
_symmetry.space_group_name_H-M   'P 1'
#
loop_
_entity.id
_entity.type
_entity.pdbx_description
1 polymer ?
#
loop_
_entity_poly.entity_id
_entity_poly.type
_entity_poly.pdbx_seq_one_letter_code
_entity_poly.pdbx_strand_id
1 'polypeptide(L)'
;HRGIEALKQANVFEMVQPHLIPMKGRMIHTQNGELDFQPYSINPDEYINSVSRAELNKILMTAAENSGKVNIHFDEALIAVDDEKLTFCTGKTIPNEGIMIGADGAGSQIRKYIDSHSTIPSHAKPLGHAYKELNIAPSDNGGFQLDANSLHIWPRGEFMLIALPNTDKTFTCTLFLPTSGDVSFKSLKTKEDVNDFFQSNFNDALPLLENFPQSFFHNTTGSLATVYADEWRYKNHCLVGDAAHAVVPFFGQGMNASFEDCIVLMDFLEEHKGDWDNTL
;
A
#
# COMPACT_ATOMS: atom_id res chain seq x y z
N HIS A 1 9.37 14.94 4.15
CA HIS A 1 8.49 13.95 3.50
C HIS A 1 7.18 13.85 4.24
N ARG A 2 6.04 13.94 3.55
CA ARG A 2 4.67 13.98 4.10
C ARG A 2 4.39 12.88 5.11
N GLY A 3 4.66 11.62 4.77
CA GLY A 3 4.43 10.49 5.69
C GLY A 3 5.27 10.55 6.97
N ILE A 4 6.54 10.96 6.88
CA ILE A 4 7.39 11.14 8.07
C ILE A 4 6.89 12.29 8.93
N GLU A 5 6.42 13.37 8.32
CA GLU A 5 5.84 14.50 9.05
C GLU A 5 4.61 14.08 9.85
N ALA A 6 3.71 13.34 9.22
CA ALA A 6 2.54 12.79 9.91
C ALA A 6 2.90 11.90 11.11
N LEU A 7 3.89 11.01 10.94
CA LEU A 7 4.36 10.17 12.05
C LEU A 7 4.97 10.98 13.19
N LYS A 8 5.65 12.09 12.88
CA LYS A 8 6.21 13.02 13.90
C LYS A 8 5.11 13.77 14.64
N GLN A 9 4.14 14.32 13.92
CA GLN A 9 3.00 15.03 14.55
C GLN A 9 2.17 14.08 15.43
N ALA A 10 2.00 12.83 15.00
CA ALA A 10 1.36 11.80 15.81
C ALA A 10 2.22 11.28 16.99
N ASN A 11 3.47 11.74 17.14
CA ASN A 11 4.44 11.28 18.15
C ASN A 11 4.75 9.78 18.09
N VAL A 12 4.69 9.16 16.89
CA VAL A 12 4.98 7.72 16.69
C VAL A 12 6.23 7.48 15.83
N PHE A 13 6.87 8.53 15.31
CA PHE A 13 8.03 8.40 14.43
C PHE A 13 9.19 7.64 15.08
N GLU A 14 9.51 7.91 16.35
CA GLU A 14 10.58 7.24 17.09
C GLU A 14 10.36 5.72 17.22
N MET A 15 9.11 5.28 17.23
CA MET A 15 8.76 3.85 17.24
C MET A 15 8.93 3.21 15.85
N VAL A 16 8.71 3.97 14.78
CA VAL A 16 8.81 3.49 13.39
C VAL A 16 10.24 3.54 12.87
N GLN A 17 11.04 4.54 13.28
CA GLN A 17 12.37 4.81 12.77
C GLN A 17 13.30 3.59 12.77
N PRO A 18 13.36 2.73 13.81
CA PRO A 18 14.22 1.54 13.82
C PRO A 18 13.87 0.49 12.74
N HIS A 19 12.67 0.59 12.16
CA HIS A 19 12.16 -0.33 11.14
C HIS A 19 12.32 0.21 9.71
N LEU A 20 12.93 1.39 9.55
CA LEU A 20 13.17 2.01 8.25
C LEU A 20 14.52 1.55 7.69
N ILE A 21 14.53 1.23 6.39
CA ILE A 21 15.76 0.96 5.65
C ILE A 21 15.94 2.06 4.61
N PRO A 22 17.00 2.88 4.71
CA PRO A 22 17.25 3.95 3.75
C PRO A 22 17.69 3.36 2.41
N MET A 23 17.00 3.73 1.34
CA MET A 23 17.34 3.41 -0.04
C MET A 23 17.84 4.69 -0.73
N LYS A 24 19.09 4.70 -1.16
CA LYS A 24 19.77 5.86 -1.73
C LYS A 24 19.54 6.05 -3.22
N GLY A 25 19.03 5.01 -3.87
CA GLY A 25 18.76 5.05 -5.30
C GLY A 25 17.99 3.81 -5.77
N ARG A 26 17.92 3.69 -7.08
CA ARG A 26 17.38 2.53 -7.77
C ARG A 26 18.53 1.70 -8.31
N MET A 27 18.48 0.39 -8.13
CA MET A 27 19.34 -0.56 -8.81
C MET A 27 18.55 -1.16 -9.98
N ILE A 28 18.88 -0.75 -11.19
CA ILE A 28 18.23 -1.24 -12.38
C ILE A 28 18.91 -2.52 -12.85
N HIS A 29 18.14 -3.59 -12.98
CA HIS A 29 18.56 -4.87 -13.52
C HIS A 29 18.20 -4.93 -15.00
N THR A 30 19.16 -4.77 -15.86
CA THR A 30 18.94 -4.84 -17.31
C THR A 30 18.62 -6.27 -17.74
N GLN A 31 18.09 -6.43 -18.95
CA GLN A 31 17.79 -7.77 -19.49
C GLN A 31 19.06 -8.60 -19.74
N ASN A 32 20.22 -7.93 -19.91
CA ASN A 32 21.52 -8.56 -20.10
C ASN A 32 22.18 -8.99 -18.77
N GLY A 33 21.55 -8.70 -17.61
CA GLY A 33 22.10 -8.96 -16.29
C GLY A 33 23.07 -7.91 -15.77
N GLU A 34 23.23 -6.77 -16.46
CA GLU A 34 24.02 -5.64 -15.98
C GLU A 34 23.24 -4.87 -14.91
N LEU A 35 23.95 -4.34 -13.92
CA LEU A 35 23.40 -3.51 -12.86
C LEU A 35 23.75 -2.04 -13.10
N ASP A 36 22.74 -1.17 -13.08
CA ASP A 36 22.90 0.28 -13.20
C ASP A 36 22.30 0.97 -11.96
N PHE A 37 23.17 1.55 -11.14
CA PHE A 37 22.72 2.29 -9.95
C PHE A 37 22.39 3.73 -10.29
N GLN A 38 21.16 4.13 -10.03
CA GLN A 38 20.63 5.47 -10.26
C GLN A 38 20.30 6.14 -8.92
N PRO A 39 21.14 7.06 -8.42
CA PRO A 39 20.87 7.75 -7.15
C PRO A 39 19.62 8.62 -7.25
N TYR A 40 18.87 8.73 -6.13
CA TYR A 40 17.72 9.65 -6.06
C TYR A 40 18.13 11.11 -6.07
N SER A 41 19.31 11.43 -5.54
CA SER A 41 19.86 12.78 -5.48
C SER A 41 21.38 12.74 -5.52
N ILE A 42 21.99 13.88 -5.87
CA ILE A 42 23.43 14.14 -5.70
C ILE A 42 23.79 14.37 -4.24
N ASN A 43 22.81 14.71 -3.40
CA ASN A 43 22.99 14.84 -1.95
C ASN A 43 22.80 13.46 -1.30
N PRO A 44 23.83 12.87 -0.64
CA PRO A 44 23.75 11.55 -0.03
C PRO A 44 22.76 11.45 1.16
N ASP A 45 22.33 12.59 1.70
CA ASP A 45 21.36 12.67 2.77
C ASP A 45 19.90 12.65 2.27
N GLU A 46 19.70 12.70 0.96
CA GLU A 46 18.42 12.60 0.31
C GLU A 46 18.16 11.17 -0.18
N TYR A 47 17.29 10.48 0.50
CA TYR A 47 16.93 9.08 0.24
C TYR A 47 15.44 8.83 0.55
N ILE A 48 14.93 7.71 0.10
CA ILE A 48 13.62 7.20 0.53
C ILE A 48 13.81 6.02 1.49
N ASN A 49 12.79 5.71 2.29
CA ASN A 49 12.84 4.59 3.22
C ASN A 49 11.93 3.47 2.76
N SER A 50 12.43 2.23 2.82
CA SER A 50 11.59 1.04 2.85
C SER A 50 11.11 0.79 4.26
N VAL A 51 9.88 0.32 4.38
CA VAL A 51 9.29 -0.15 5.65
C VAL A 51 8.35 -1.31 5.37
N SER A 52 8.41 -2.34 6.18
CA SER A 52 7.45 -3.43 6.12
C SER A 52 6.05 -2.91 6.46
N ARG A 53 5.08 -3.13 5.54
CA ARG A 53 3.68 -2.75 5.75
C ARG A 53 3.11 -3.39 7.03
N ALA A 54 3.43 -4.67 7.25
CA ALA A 54 2.96 -5.41 8.42
C ALA A 54 3.51 -4.84 9.72
N GLU A 55 4.82 -4.52 9.78
CA GLU A 55 5.43 -3.95 10.98
C GLU A 55 4.93 -2.53 11.25
N LEU A 56 4.83 -1.69 10.22
CA LEU A 56 4.25 -0.35 10.38
C LEU A 56 2.82 -0.42 10.93
N ASN A 57 1.99 -1.31 10.40
CA ASN A 57 0.62 -1.52 10.88
C ASN A 57 0.59 -1.92 12.36
N LYS A 58 1.40 -2.90 12.77
CA LYS A 58 1.50 -3.33 14.17
C LYS A 58 1.90 -2.17 15.09
N ILE A 59 2.92 -1.40 14.70
CA ILE A 59 3.41 -0.26 15.48
C ILE A 59 2.30 0.77 15.67
N LEU A 60 1.61 1.15 14.59
CA LEU A 60 0.56 2.17 14.64
C LEU A 60 -0.66 1.70 15.43
N MET A 61 -1.11 0.46 15.25
CA MET A 61 -2.21 -0.10 16.05
C MET A 61 -1.85 -0.18 17.53
N THR A 62 -0.64 -0.66 17.87
CA THR A 62 -0.15 -0.72 19.25
C THR A 62 -0.08 0.67 19.88
N ALA A 63 0.41 1.67 19.15
CA ALA A 63 0.45 3.05 19.62
C ALA A 63 -0.95 3.62 19.89
N ALA A 64 -1.89 3.33 18.98
CA ALA A 64 -3.28 3.74 19.13
C ALA A 64 -3.93 3.12 20.37
N GLU A 65 -3.82 1.82 20.58
CA GLU A 65 -4.35 1.12 21.77
C GLU A 65 -3.70 1.61 23.06
N ASN A 66 -2.37 1.77 23.08
CA ASN A 66 -1.63 2.26 24.24
C ASN A 66 -1.99 3.71 24.64
N SER A 67 -2.59 4.48 23.74
CA SER A 67 -3.12 5.81 24.07
C SER A 67 -4.27 5.75 25.10
N GLY A 68 -4.92 4.59 25.23
CA GLY A 68 -6.10 4.37 26.06
C GLY A 68 -7.37 5.07 25.56
N LYS A 69 -7.32 5.64 24.35
CA LYS A 69 -8.43 6.39 23.73
C LYS A 69 -9.06 5.66 22.53
N VAL A 70 -8.46 4.55 22.09
CA VAL A 70 -8.87 3.80 20.90
C VAL A 70 -9.19 2.36 21.29
N ASN A 71 -10.33 1.86 20.80
CA ASN A 71 -10.70 0.47 20.87
C ASN A 71 -10.66 -0.13 19.46
N ILE A 72 -9.79 -1.10 19.22
CA ILE A 72 -9.69 -1.79 17.93
C ILE A 72 -10.53 -3.06 17.97
N HIS A 73 -11.38 -3.24 16.96
CA HIS A 73 -12.19 -4.43 16.77
C HIS A 73 -11.71 -5.18 15.53
N PHE A 74 -11.14 -6.36 15.72
CA PHE A 74 -10.70 -7.24 14.64
C PHE A 74 -11.86 -8.09 14.11
N ASP A 75 -11.70 -8.59 12.89
CA ASP A 75 -12.68 -9.45 12.21
C ASP A 75 -14.09 -8.83 12.03
N GLU A 76 -14.15 -7.49 12.08
CA GLU A 76 -15.37 -6.69 11.95
C GLU A 76 -15.32 -5.83 10.68
N ALA A 77 -15.25 -6.47 9.51
CA ALA A 77 -15.27 -5.74 8.24
C ALA A 77 -16.65 -5.08 8.02
N LEU A 78 -16.67 -3.77 7.75
CA LEU A 78 -17.88 -3.04 7.38
C LEU A 78 -18.34 -3.50 5.99
N ILE A 79 -19.58 -3.97 5.87
CA ILE A 79 -20.15 -4.49 4.62
C ILE A 79 -21.31 -3.65 4.07
N ALA A 80 -21.98 -2.85 4.90
CA ALA A 80 -23.03 -1.95 4.47
C ALA A 80 -23.19 -0.78 5.43
N VAL A 81 -23.63 0.36 4.88
CA VAL A 81 -23.99 1.59 5.59
C VAL A 81 -25.32 2.07 5.05
N ASP A 82 -26.24 2.41 5.94
CA ASP A 82 -27.48 3.12 5.63
C ASP A 82 -27.68 4.29 6.60
N ASP A 83 -28.77 5.04 6.48
CA ASP A 83 -29.01 6.23 7.32
C ASP A 83 -29.19 5.91 8.82
N GLU A 84 -29.50 4.67 9.17
CA GLU A 84 -29.79 4.26 10.55
C GLU A 84 -28.61 3.51 11.21
N LYS A 85 -27.88 2.70 10.43
CA LYS A 85 -26.89 1.77 11.00
C LYS A 85 -25.74 1.43 10.06
N LEU A 86 -24.69 0.95 10.67
CA LEU A 86 -23.57 0.26 10.02
C LEU A 86 -23.71 -1.24 10.27
N THR A 87 -23.45 -2.04 9.24
CA THR A 87 -23.54 -3.51 9.30
C THR A 87 -22.18 -4.13 9.01
N PHE A 88 -21.74 -5.04 9.88
CA PHE A 88 -20.45 -5.73 9.79
C PHE A 88 -20.61 -7.18 9.30
N CYS A 89 -19.52 -7.76 8.81
CA CYS A 89 -19.50 -9.13 8.26
C CYS A 89 -19.93 -10.22 9.27
N THR A 90 -19.77 -9.95 10.56
CA THR A 90 -20.23 -10.84 11.65
C THR A 90 -21.74 -10.81 11.86
N GLY A 91 -22.45 -9.89 11.19
CA GLY A 91 -23.87 -9.62 11.41
C GLY A 91 -24.14 -8.61 12.52
N LYS A 92 -23.10 -8.13 13.22
CA LYS A 92 -23.21 -7.03 14.18
C LYS A 92 -23.67 -5.77 13.47
N THR A 93 -24.48 -4.99 14.14
CA THR A 93 -24.89 -3.65 13.70
C THR A 93 -24.64 -2.64 14.81
N ILE A 94 -24.29 -1.42 14.41
CA ILE A 94 -24.22 -0.26 15.32
C ILE A 94 -24.99 0.91 14.70
N PRO A 95 -25.57 1.82 15.51
CA PRO A 95 -26.21 3.01 15.00
C PRO A 95 -25.27 3.85 14.15
N ASN A 96 -25.80 4.46 13.08
CA ASN A 96 -25.05 5.40 12.24
C ASN A 96 -25.08 6.80 12.89
N GLU A 97 -24.39 6.95 14.01
CA GLU A 97 -24.33 8.15 14.84
C GLU A 97 -22.89 8.57 15.07
N GLY A 98 -22.66 9.85 15.35
CA GLY A 98 -21.32 10.39 15.56
C GLY A 98 -20.55 10.60 14.26
N ILE A 99 -19.27 10.96 14.40
CA ILE A 99 -18.39 11.19 13.24
C ILE A 99 -17.86 9.87 12.69
N MET A 100 -17.93 9.71 11.39
CA MET A 100 -17.50 8.51 10.69
C MET A 100 -16.38 8.83 9.71
N ILE A 101 -15.19 8.28 9.94
CA ILE A 101 -14.04 8.44 9.04
C ILE A 101 -13.82 7.14 8.27
N GLY A 102 -14.09 7.17 6.98
CA GLY A 102 -13.86 6.06 6.07
C GLY A 102 -12.41 5.97 5.64
N ALA A 103 -11.68 5.02 6.23
CA ALA A 103 -10.31 4.65 5.87
C ALA A 103 -10.25 3.19 5.38
N ASP A 104 -11.35 2.70 4.80
CA ASP A 104 -11.63 1.31 4.45
C ASP A 104 -11.16 0.92 3.03
N GLY A 105 -10.24 1.71 2.47
CA GLY A 105 -9.50 1.40 1.25
C GLY A 105 -10.27 1.61 -0.05
N ALA A 106 -9.68 1.20 -1.17
CA ALA A 106 -10.22 1.42 -2.52
C ALA A 106 -11.65 0.85 -2.74
N GLY A 107 -12.06 -0.16 -1.94
CA GLY A 107 -13.39 -0.76 -1.97
C GLY A 107 -14.40 -0.15 -1.02
N SER A 108 -14.13 1.02 -0.45
CA SER A 108 -14.83 1.67 0.66
C SER A 108 -16.36 1.57 0.63
N GLN A 109 -16.92 1.14 1.76
CA GLN A 109 -18.37 1.13 1.98
C GLN A 109 -18.87 2.52 2.38
N ILE A 110 -18.04 3.29 3.10
CA ILE A 110 -18.37 4.69 3.44
C ILE A 110 -18.45 5.52 2.15
N ARG A 111 -17.53 5.34 1.20
CA ARG A 111 -17.62 6.03 -0.10
C ARG A 111 -18.90 5.66 -0.85
N LYS A 112 -19.27 4.38 -0.90
CA LYS A 112 -20.54 3.96 -1.54
C LYS A 112 -21.77 4.62 -0.90
N TYR A 113 -21.74 4.79 0.42
CA TYR A 113 -22.80 5.49 1.13
C TYR A 113 -22.84 6.98 0.74
N ILE A 114 -21.70 7.67 0.71
CA ILE A 114 -21.60 9.06 0.23
C ILE A 114 -22.08 9.16 -1.21
N ASP A 115 -21.61 8.29 -2.10
CA ASP A 115 -22.00 8.25 -3.52
C ASP A 115 -23.51 8.09 -3.71
N SER A 116 -24.18 7.35 -2.83
CA SER A 116 -25.65 7.17 -2.91
C SER A 116 -26.44 8.44 -2.64
N HIS A 117 -25.80 9.47 -2.07
CA HIS A 117 -26.37 10.78 -1.77
C HIS A 117 -25.73 11.90 -2.59
N SER A 118 -24.77 11.58 -3.43
CA SER A 118 -24.04 12.52 -4.28
C SER A 118 -24.71 12.67 -5.64
N THR A 119 -24.59 13.85 -6.22
CA THR A 119 -24.97 14.11 -7.62
C THR A 119 -23.86 13.69 -8.59
N ILE A 120 -22.64 13.56 -8.09
CA ILE A 120 -21.44 13.16 -8.86
C ILE A 120 -20.79 11.97 -8.14
N PRO A 121 -21.25 10.73 -8.40
CA PRO A 121 -20.69 9.56 -7.72
C PRO A 121 -19.24 9.33 -8.13
N SER A 122 -18.46 8.79 -7.20
CA SER A 122 -17.08 8.39 -7.43
C SER A 122 -16.96 7.32 -8.51
N HIS A 123 -15.81 7.24 -9.13
CA HIS A 123 -15.53 6.17 -10.09
C HIS A 123 -14.11 5.61 -9.91
N ALA A 124 -13.96 4.32 -10.20
CA ALA A 124 -12.67 3.66 -10.26
C ALA A 124 -12.27 3.43 -11.72
N LYS A 125 -11.05 3.83 -12.08
CA LYS A 125 -10.46 3.57 -13.40
C LYS A 125 -9.44 2.43 -13.29
N PRO A 126 -9.78 1.21 -13.74
CA PRO A 126 -8.84 0.09 -13.78
C PRO A 126 -7.65 0.40 -14.69
N LEU A 127 -6.46 -0.03 -14.30
CA LEU A 127 -5.25 0.17 -15.11
C LEU A 127 -5.06 -0.88 -16.20
N GLY A 128 -5.76 -2.01 -16.15
CA GLY A 128 -5.50 -3.16 -17.02
C GLY A 128 -4.30 -4.00 -16.60
N HIS A 129 -3.66 -3.65 -15.50
CA HIS A 129 -2.57 -4.36 -14.86
C HIS A 129 -2.99 -4.87 -13.48
N ALA A 130 -2.29 -5.87 -13.00
CA ALA A 130 -2.41 -6.40 -11.67
C ALA A 130 -1.01 -6.52 -11.05
N TYR A 131 -0.95 -6.85 -9.77
CA TYR A 131 0.31 -7.12 -9.12
C TYR A 131 0.27 -8.41 -8.32
N LYS A 132 1.44 -8.99 -8.09
CA LYS A 132 1.62 -10.16 -7.24
C LYS A 132 2.85 -9.98 -6.39
N GLU A 133 2.69 -10.18 -5.08
CA GLU A 133 3.81 -10.17 -4.14
C GLU A 133 4.47 -11.55 -4.10
N LEU A 134 5.80 -11.53 -4.13
CA LEU A 134 6.71 -12.66 -3.95
C LEU A 134 7.73 -12.28 -2.89
N ASN A 135 8.58 -13.21 -2.48
CA ASN A 135 9.58 -12.97 -1.45
C ASN A 135 10.96 -13.47 -1.87
N ILE A 136 12.00 -12.72 -1.48
CA ILE A 136 13.38 -13.19 -1.47
C ILE A 136 13.75 -13.42 -0.01
N ALA A 137 14.16 -14.66 0.33
CA ALA A 137 14.60 -15.02 1.67
C ALA A 137 15.97 -14.38 2.01
N PRO A 138 16.37 -14.33 3.28
CA PRO A 138 17.75 -14.05 3.66
C PRO A 138 18.70 -15.05 3.01
N SER A 139 19.96 -14.66 2.80
CA SER A 139 21.00 -15.58 2.38
C SER A 139 21.30 -16.64 3.46
N ASP A 140 21.95 -17.74 3.11
CA ASP A 140 22.29 -18.85 4.02
C ASP A 140 23.10 -18.40 5.25
N ASN A 141 23.85 -17.30 5.14
CA ASN A 141 24.59 -16.70 6.24
C ASN A 141 23.78 -15.65 7.04
N GLY A 142 22.48 -15.51 6.77
CA GLY A 142 21.57 -14.58 7.44
C GLY A 142 21.68 -13.12 6.97
N GLY A 143 22.36 -12.84 5.86
CA GLY A 143 22.48 -11.51 5.26
C GLY A 143 21.45 -11.23 4.18
N PHE A 144 21.48 -10.01 3.62
CA PHE A 144 20.72 -9.68 2.42
C PHE A 144 21.28 -10.37 1.18
N GLN A 145 20.43 -10.80 0.27
CA GLN A 145 20.84 -11.37 -1.02
C GLN A 145 21.05 -10.33 -2.12
N LEU A 146 20.51 -9.12 -1.94
CA LEU A 146 20.69 -7.97 -2.83
C LEU A 146 21.16 -6.77 -2.00
N ASP A 147 21.52 -5.65 -2.66
CA ASP A 147 21.87 -4.41 -1.95
C ASP A 147 20.69 -3.86 -1.15
N ALA A 148 20.82 -3.81 0.16
CA ALA A 148 19.76 -3.35 1.06
C ALA A 148 19.50 -1.83 0.98
N ASN A 149 20.39 -1.06 0.38
CA ASN A 149 20.25 0.40 0.28
C ASN A 149 19.73 0.85 -1.09
N SER A 150 19.14 -0.06 -1.86
CA SER A 150 18.58 0.22 -3.19
C SER A 150 17.16 -0.30 -3.35
N LEU A 151 16.34 0.42 -4.10
CA LEU A 151 15.14 -0.14 -4.71
C LEU A 151 15.55 -0.90 -5.97
N HIS A 152 15.44 -2.23 -5.95
CA HIS A 152 15.73 -3.05 -7.12
C HIS A 152 14.57 -3.02 -8.11
N ILE A 153 14.87 -2.83 -9.39
CA ILE A 153 13.88 -2.76 -10.46
C ILE A 153 14.37 -3.54 -11.67
N TRP A 154 13.54 -4.46 -12.15
CA TRP A 154 13.70 -5.18 -13.42
C TRP A 154 12.65 -4.67 -14.41
N PRO A 155 12.92 -3.59 -15.17
CA PRO A 155 11.98 -3.07 -16.15
C PRO A 155 11.96 -3.95 -17.42
N ARG A 156 10.77 -4.30 -17.90
CA ARG A 156 10.57 -5.17 -19.08
C ARG A 156 9.43 -4.64 -19.97
N GLY A 157 9.52 -3.38 -20.39
CA GLY A 157 8.50 -2.74 -21.22
C GLY A 157 7.18 -2.53 -20.47
N GLU A 158 6.18 -3.35 -20.76
CA GLU A 158 4.85 -3.21 -20.16
C GLU A 158 4.72 -3.85 -18.76
N PHE A 159 5.73 -4.55 -18.31
CA PHE A 159 5.74 -5.19 -16.99
C PHE A 159 7.08 -4.99 -16.28
N MET A 160 7.08 -5.18 -14.99
CA MET A 160 8.30 -5.07 -14.18
C MET A 160 8.21 -5.89 -12.90
N LEU A 161 9.37 -6.29 -12.40
CA LEU A 161 9.55 -6.77 -11.04
C LEU A 161 10.27 -5.68 -10.25
N ILE A 162 9.86 -5.46 -9.00
CA ILE A 162 10.60 -4.63 -8.04
C ILE A 162 10.88 -5.43 -6.78
N ALA A 163 11.93 -5.07 -6.04
CA ALA A 163 12.21 -5.65 -4.72
C ALA A 163 12.64 -4.57 -3.73
N LEU A 164 12.02 -4.60 -2.56
CA LEU A 164 12.26 -3.67 -1.46
C LEU A 164 12.76 -4.43 -0.23
N PRO A 165 13.81 -3.95 0.45
CA PRO A 165 14.38 -4.61 1.62
C PRO A 165 13.48 -4.50 2.85
N ASN A 166 13.51 -5.53 3.69
CA ASN A 166 12.90 -5.59 5.02
C ASN A 166 13.96 -5.75 6.10
N THR A 167 13.66 -5.35 7.33
CA THR A 167 14.62 -5.40 8.45
C THR A 167 15.02 -6.82 8.86
N ASP A 168 14.22 -7.81 8.53
CA ASP A 168 14.50 -9.25 8.72
C ASP A 168 15.40 -9.85 7.64
N LYS A 169 15.98 -9.02 6.77
CA LYS A 169 16.87 -9.38 5.66
C LYS A 169 16.16 -10.03 4.46
N THR A 170 14.86 -10.08 4.45
CA THR A 170 14.08 -10.46 3.27
C THR A 170 13.92 -9.27 2.31
N PHE A 171 13.46 -9.55 1.08
CA PHE A 171 12.92 -8.52 0.19
C PHE A 171 11.49 -8.87 -0.17
N THR A 172 10.61 -7.89 -0.07
CA THR A 172 9.28 -7.97 -0.68
C THR A 172 9.41 -7.66 -2.17
N CYS A 173 9.12 -8.65 -3.01
CA CYS A 173 9.12 -8.50 -4.46
C CYS A 173 7.70 -8.27 -4.96
N THR A 174 7.54 -7.35 -5.89
CA THR A 174 6.23 -7.10 -6.52
C THR A 174 6.37 -7.21 -8.04
N LEU A 175 5.70 -8.19 -8.61
CA LEU A 175 5.54 -8.32 -10.06
C LEU A 175 4.32 -7.52 -10.50
N PHE A 176 4.51 -6.55 -11.37
CA PHE A 176 3.44 -5.85 -12.09
C PHE A 176 3.34 -6.40 -13.50
N LEU A 177 2.16 -6.86 -13.90
CA LEU A 177 1.94 -7.53 -15.16
C LEU A 177 0.54 -7.20 -15.71
N PRO A 178 0.33 -7.12 -17.04
CA PRO A 178 -1.00 -7.03 -17.62
C PRO A 178 -1.94 -8.14 -17.13
N THR A 179 -3.22 -7.82 -16.98
CA THR A 179 -4.23 -8.82 -16.59
C THR A 179 -4.56 -9.79 -17.71
N SER A 180 -4.46 -9.35 -18.97
CA SER A 180 -4.78 -10.12 -20.18
C SER A 180 -3.85 -9.73 -21.34
N GLY A 181 -3.75 -10.58 -22.33
CA GLY A 181 -2.82 -10.47 -23.47
C GLY A 181 -1.86 -11.65 -23.52
N ASP A 182 -0.90 -11.60 -24.44
CA ASP A 182 0.05 -12.69 -24.66
C ASP A 182 0.98 -12.90 -23.47
N VAL A 183 1.45 -11.79 -22.87
CA VAL A 183 2.24 -11.79 -21.63
C VAL A 183 1.40 -11.17 -20.51
N SER A 184 0.76 -12.00 -19.69
CA SER A 184 -0.21 -11.54 -18.70
C SER A 184 -0.42 -12.57 -17.60
N PHE A 185 -1.05 -12.16 -16.49
CA PHE A 185 -1.48 -13.11 -15.44
C PHE A 185 -2.43 -14.18 -15.98
N LYS A 186 -3.22 -13.88 -17.03
CA LYS A 186 -4.15 -14.82 -17.66
C LYS A 186 -3.42 -15.88 -18.50
N SER A 187 -2.26 -15.59 -19.03
CA SER A 187 -1.45 -16.54 -19.85
C SER A 187 -0.61 -17.46 -18.97
N LEU A 188 -0.22 -17.06 -17.76
CA LEU A 188 0.60 -17.83 -16.84
C LEU A 188 -0.25 -18.80 -16.01
N LYS A 189 -0.55 -19.98 -16.57
CA LYS A 189 -1.50 -20.95 -15.99
C LYS A 189 -0.84 -22.12 -15.28
N THR A 190 0.34 -22.52 -15.72
CA THR A 190 1.07 -23.68 -15.19
C THR A 190 2.36 -23.26 -14.55
N LYS A 191 2.95 -24.15 -13.75
CA LYS A 191 4.27 -23.92 -13.16
C LYS A 191 5.35 -23.77 -14.24
N GLU A 192 5.20 -24.47 -15.36
CA GLU A 192 6.07 -24.36 -16.52
C GLU A 192 5.97 -22.98 -17.15
N ASP A 193 4.75 -22.48 -17.44
CA ASP A 193 4.57 -21.14 -18.00
C ASP A 193 5.24 -20.08 -17.13
N VAL A 194 5.07 -20.19 -15.80
CA VAL A 194 5.65 -19.24 -14.84
C VAL A 194 7.17 -19.33 -14.77
N ASN A 195 7.73 -20.55 -14.76
CA ASN A 195 9.18 -20.75 -14.75
C ASN A 195 9.81 -20.20 -16.05
N ASP A 196 9.23 -20.51 -17.20
CA ASP A 196 9.73 -20.05 -18.52
C ASP A 196 9.66 -18.52 -18.62
N PHE A 197 8.57 -17.94 -18.14
CA PHE A 197 8.41 -16.48 -18.07
C PHE A 197 9.49 -15.83 -17.21
N PHE A 198 9.74 -16.33 -15.99
CA PHE A 198 10.76 -15.77 -15.11
C PHE A 198 12.18 -16.05 -15.63
N GLN A 199 12.44 -17.24 -16.17
CA GLN A 199 13.73 -17.57 -16.77
C GLN A 199 14.07 -16.65 -17.94
N SER A 200 13.09 -16.28 -18.75
CA SER A 200 13.28 -15.41 -19.92
C SER A 200 13.40 -13.93 -19.57
N ASN A 201 12.78 -13.48 -18.47
CA ASN A 201 12.65 -12.07 -18.16
C ASN A 201 13.37 -11.64 -16.87
N PHE A 202 13.55 -12.54 -15.91
CA PHE A 202 14.06 -12.26 -14.58
C PHE A 202 15.02 -13.37 -14.09
N ASN A 203 15.91 -13.82 -14.97
CA ASN A 203 16.78 -14.96 -14.74
C ASN A 203 17.73 -14.78 -13.55
N ASP A 204 18.13 -13.55 -13.25
CA ASP A 204 18.95 -13.18 -12.10
C ASP A 204 18.14 -13.07 -10.78
N ALA A 205 16.84 -12.78 -10.85
CA ALA A 205 15.94 -12.78 -9.70
C ALA A 205 15.41 -14.18 -9.38
N LEU A 206 15.17 -15.03 -10.40
CA LEU A 206 14.54 -16.34 -10.24
C LEU A 206 15.18 -17.22 -9.15
N PRO A 207 16.53 -17.40 -9.08
CA PRO A 207 17.15 -18.24 -8.06
C PRO A 207 17.03 -17.67 -6.64
N LEU A 208 16.66 -16.40 -6.46
CA LEU A 208 16.52 -15.74 -5.17
C LEU A 208 15.10 -15.87 -4.60
N LEU A 209 14.11 -16.19 -5.45
CA LEU A 209 12.69 -16.23 -5.05
C LEU A 209 12.40 -17.46 -4.18
N GLU A 210 11.79 -17.18 -3.02
CA GLU A 210 11.45 -18.21 -2.04
C GLU A 210 10.23 -19.03 -2.49
N ASN A 211 10.33 -20.36 -2.34
CA ASN A 211 9.26 -21.32 -2.66
C ASN A 211 8.63 -21.13 -4.05
N PHE A 212 9.41 -20.66 -5.02
CA PHE A 212 8.96 -20.45 -6.40
C PHE A 212 8.99 -21.76 -7.20
N PRO A 213 8.00 -22.06 -8.08
CA PRO A 213 6.86 -21.21 -8.47
C PRO A 213 5.58 -21.39 -7.62
N GLN A 214 5.64 -22.15 -6.52
CA GLN A 214 4.46 -22.43 -5.67
C GLN A 214 3.90 -21.13 -5.08
N SER A 215 4.75 -20.23 -4.59
CA SER A 215 4.36 -18.93 -4.03
C SER A 215 3.61 -18.07 -5.05
N PHE A 216 3.95 -18.15 -6.33
CA PHE A 216 3.24 -17.43 -7.39
C PHE A 216 1.75 -17.83 -7.46
N PHE A 217 1.43 -19.12 -7.32
CA PHE A 217 0.03 -19.60 -7.37
C PHE A 217 -0.70 -19.45 -6.05
N HIS A 218 0.01 -19.50 -4.93
CA HIS A 218 -0.58 -19.37 -3.61
C HIS A 218 -0.94 -17.91 -3.26
N ASN A 219 -0.09 -16.97 -3.63
CA ASN A 219 -0.26 -15.56 -3.27
C ASN A 219 -1.36 -14.90 -4.11
N THR A 220 -2.15 -14.05 -3.47
CA THR A 220 -3.25 -13.33 -4.11
C THR A 220 -2.74 -12.37 -5.20
N THR A 221 -3.45 -12.29 -6.31
CA THR A 221 -3.23 -11.27 -7.33
C THR A 221 -4.08 -10.05 -7.01
N GLY A 222 -3.44 -8.92 -6.77
CA GLY A 222 -4.10 -7.64 -6.49
C GLY A 222 -4.39 -6.87 -7.78
N SER A 223 -5.58 -6.28 -7.89
CA SER A 223 -5.93 -5.39 -9.01
C SER A 223 -5.39 -3.98 -8.78
N LEU A 224 -5.12 -3.28 -9.88
CA LEU A 224 -4.69 -1.88 -9.86
C LEU A 224 -5.79 -0.99 -10.45
N ALA A 225 -6.18 0.02 -9.68
CA ALA A 225 -7.12 1.04 -10.12
C ALA A 225 -6.81 2.38 -9.44
N THR A 226 -7.15 3.46 -10.10
CA THR A 226 -7.21 4.78 -9.47
C THR A 226 -8.65 5.08 -9.12
N VAL A 227 -8.88 5.56 -7.92
CA VAL A 227 -10.19 6.03 -7.45
C VAL A 227 -10.25 7.55 -7.58
N TYR A 228 -11.32 8.04 -8.13
CA TYR A 228 -11.67 9.46 -8.24
C TYR A 228 -12.97 9.70 -7.49
N ALA A 229 -12.93 10.46 -6.42
CA ALA A 229 -14.09 10.90 -5.67
C ALA A 229 -14.08 12.43 -5.62
N ASP A 230 -15.14 13.07 -6.15
CA ASP A 230 -15.28 14.53 -6.11
C ASP A 230 -15.83 14.99 -4.76
N GLU A 231 -16.67 14.18 -4.14
CA GLU A 231 -17.24 14.44 -2.81
C GLU A 231 -16.63 13.48 -1.78
N TRP A 232 -15.94 14.04 -0.79
CA TRP A 232 -15.28 13.27 0.27
C TRP A 232 -16.07 13.27 1.57
N ARG A 233 -17.21 13.97 1.59
CA ARG A 233 -18.06 14.05 2.78
C ARG A 233 -19.54 13.98 2.46
N TYR A 234 -20.31 13.46 3.41
CA TYR A 234 -21.76 13.59 3.46
C TYR A 234 -22.20 13.54 4.92
N LYS A 235 -22.93 14.59 5.38
CA LYS A 235 -23.30 14.76 6.79
C LYS A 235 -22.07 14.60 7.70
N ASN A 236 -22.12 13.62 8.61
CA ASN A 236 -21.08 13.27 9.57
C ASN A 236 -20.06 12.23 9.07
N HIS A 237 -20.07 11.91 7.78
CA HIS A 237 -19.13 10.95 7.16
C HIS A 237 -18.11 11.70 6.33
N CYS A 238 -16.82 11.29 6.45
CA CYS A 238 -15.75 11.74 5.55
C CYS A 238 -14.83 10.58 5.14
N LEU A 239 -14.08 10.77 4.06
CA LEU A 239 -13.14 9.81 3.51
C LEU A 239 -11.70 10.31 3.72
N VAL A 240 -10.80 9.35 3.96
CA VAL A 240 -9.35 9.59 3.96
C VAL A 240 -8.63 8.45 3.23
N GLY A 241 -7.46 8.74 2.68
CA GLY A 241 -6.60 7.76 2.06
C GLY A 241 -7.22 7.07 0.84
N ASP A 242 -6.94 5.78 0.69
CA ASP A 242 -7.40 5.00 -0.47
C ASP A 242 -8.94 4.93 -0.59
N ALA A 243 -9.67 5.20 0.49
CA ALA A 243 -11.11 5.33 0.43
C ALA A 243 -11.55 6.54 -0.40
N ALA A 244 -10.79 7.63 -0.37
CA ALA A 244 -11.03 8.85 -1.13
C ALA A 244 -10.34 8.85 -2.49
N HIS A 245 -9.06 8.46 -2.54
CA HIS A 245 -8.20 8.69 -3.70
C HIS A 245 -7.14 7.59 -3.92
N ALA A 246 -7.54 6.33 -3.90
CA ALA A 246 -6.58 5.25 -4.20
C ALA A 246 -5.82 5.51 -5.50
N VAL A 247 -4.49 5.40 -5.43
CA VAL A 247 -3.59 5.64 -6.56
C VAL A 247 -2.79 4.39 -6.90
N VAL A 248 -2.35 4.29 -8.16
CA VAL A 248 -1.46 3.20 -8.57
C VAL A 248 -0.10 3.27 -7.86
N PRO A 249 0.49 2.13 -7.46
CA PRO A 249 1.60 2.09 -6.49
C PRO A 249 2.99 2.37 -7.09
N PHE A 250 3.12 2.72 -8.36
CA PHE A 250 4.42 2.83 -9.07
C PHE A 250 5.42 3.82 -8.44
N PHE A 251 4.94 4.82 -7.72
CA PHE A 251 5.77 5.81 -7.03
C PHE A 251 5.76 5.65 -5.51
N GLY A 252 5.06 4.65 -4.97
CA GLY A 252 4.97 4.41 -3.53
C GLY A 252 4.36 5.57 -2.72
N GLN A 253 3.44 6.37 -3.33
CA GLN A 253 2.93 7.59 -2.71
C GLN A 253 1.57 7.43 -2.01
N GLY A 254 0.87 6.31 -2.17
CA GLY A 254 -0.45 6.12 -1.57
C GLY A 254 -0.45 6.31 -0.04
N MET A 255 0.45 5.64 0.67
CA MET A 255 0.59 5.79 2.12
C MET A 255 0.96 7.23 2.53
N ASN A 256 1.87 7.87 1.81
CA ASN A 256 2.26 9.26 2.11
C ASN A 256 1.10 10.24 1.93
N ALA A 257 0.28 10.05 0.91
CA ALA A 257 -0.93 10.84 0.68
C ALA A 257 -1.97 10.59 1.78
N SER A 258 -2.23 9.32 2.13
CA SER A 258 -3.17 8.97 3.20
C SER A 258 -2.76 9.55 4.57
N PHE A 259 -1.46 9.59 4.86
CA PHE A 259 -0.96 10.20 6.09
C PHE A 259 -1.09 11.73 6.07
N GLU A 260 -0.91 12.36 4.90
CA GLU A 260 -1.15 13.79 4.72
C GLU A 260 -2.61 14.15 4.95
N ASP A 261 -3.57 13.34 4.48
CA ASP A 261 -4.99 13.55 4.77
C ASP A 261 -5.26 13.59 6.28
N CYS A 262 -4.62 12.70 7.05
CA CYS A 262 -4.76 12.70 8.50
C CYS A 262 -4.26 14.01 9.14
N ILE A 263 -3.12 14.55 8.66
CA ILE A 263 -2.60 15.84 9.12
C ILE A 263 -3.62 16.94 8.80
N VAL A 264 -4.00 17.04 7.53
CA VAL A 264 -4.92 18.09 7.06
C VAL A 264 -6.23 18.06 7.83
N LEU A 265 -6.81 16.86 8.06
CA LEU A 265 -8.03 16.71 8.84
C LEU A 265 -7.84 17.19 10.28
N MET A 266 -6.70 16.86 10.90
CA MET A 266 -6.41 17.30 12.28
C MET A 266 -6.14 18.79 12.37
N ASP A 267 -5.44 19.39 11.41
CA ASP A 267 -5.19 20.83 11.35
C ASP A 267 -6.52 21.61 11.25
N PHE A 268 -7.44 21.16 10.40
CA PHE A 268 -8.80 21.75 10.31
C PHE A 268 -9.60 21.57 11.61
N LEU A 269 -9.51 20.41 12.25
CA LEU A 269 -10.18 20.17 13.52
C LEU A 269 -9.65 21.09 14.63
N GLU A 270 -8.35 21.35 14.67
CA GLU A 270 -7.73 22.30 15.61
C GLU A 270 -8.15 23.74 15.30
N GLU A 271 -8.16 24.16 14.03
CA GLU A 271 -8.62 25.48 13.59
C GLU A 271 -10.06 25.73 14.04
N HIS A 272 -10.92 24.74 13.92
CA HIS A 272 -12.31 24.80 14.35
C HIS A 272 -12.54 24.40 15.83
N LYS A 273 -11.46 24.28 16.62
CA LYS A 273 -11.51 24.00 18.08
C LYS A 273 -12.26 22.73 18.45
N GLY A 274 -12.16 21.70 17.63
CA GLY A 274 -12.81 20.41 17.82
C GLY A 274 -14.27 20.36 17.34
N ASP A 275 -14.73 21.37 16.64
CA ASP A 275 -16.07 21.41 16.03
C ASP A 275 -16.07 20.65 14.70
N TRP A 276 -16.57 19.41 14.72
CA TRP A 276 -16.62 18.54 13.57
C TRP A 276 -17.58 19.03 12.45
N ASP A 277 -18.66 19.72 12.81
CA ASP A 277 -19.63 20.22 11.83
C ASP A 277 -19.02 21.30 10.93
N ASN A 278 -18.07 22.09 11.48
CA ASN A 278 -17.31 23.09 10.74
C ASN A 278 -15.98 22.56 10.17
N THR A 279 -15.49 21.40 10.63
CA THR A 279 -14.26 20.76 10.16
C THR A 279 -14.51 19.97 8.88
N LEU A 280 -15.59 19.24 8.83
CA LEU A 280 -16.02 18.47 7.67
C LEU A 280 -16.82 19.36 6.71
#